data_74db398cb05c322638f5c219eafea161
#
_entry.id   74db398cb05c322638f5c219eafea161
#
_cell.length_a   1.000
_cell.length_b   1.000
_cell.length_c   1.000
_cell.angle_alpha   90.00
_cell.angle_beta   90.00
_cell.angle_gamma   90.00
#
_symmetry.space_group_name_H-M   'P 1'
#
loop_
_entity.id
_entity.type
_entity.pdbx_description
1 polymer ?
#
loop_
_entity_poly.entity_id
_entity_poly.type
_entity_poly.pdbx_seq_one_letter_code
_entity_poly.pdbx_strand_id
1 'polypeptide(L)'
;VLNRSNKAAHWDRQIPLEALWEQYRRITKPGSPVILFAQGIFSARLMLSQPRMWRYNLVWRKDRVTGHLNANRMPLRQHEDIIVFYDRQPVYHPQMMPCPPERKNHGRRKTDGFTNRCYGEMKLAPVRVAEDKYPTSVISIPKEHKTGAFYHPTQKPVALIEYLIRTYTNEGDVVLDNCIGSGTTAIAAIRKGRH
;
A
#
# COMPACT_ATOMS: atom_id res chain seq x y z
N VAL A 1 5.21 -8.38 11.21
CA VAL A 1 4.01 -8.90 11.88
C VAL A 1 4.48 -9.82 12.99
N LEU A 2 4.45 -9.33 14.24
CA LEU A 2 4.75 -10.18 15.40
C LEU A 2 3.68 -11.27 15.48
N ASN A 3 3.97 -12.39 14.87
CA ASN A 3 3.15 -13.59 15.04
C ASN A 3 3.55 -14.23 16.38
N ARG A 4 2.76 -14.04 17.42
CA ARG A 4 2.99 -14.65 18.75
C ARG A 4 3.15 -16.18 18.70
N SER A 5 2.78 -16.81 17.58
CA SER A 5 2.89 -18.26 17.38
C SER A 5 4.25 -18.72 16.82
N ASN A 6 5.10 -17.83 16.33
CA ASN A 6 6.41 -18.19 15.75
C ASN A 6 7.57 -17.94 16.72
N LYS A 7 7.58 -18.65 17.84
CA LYS A 7 8.71 -18.63 18.79
C LYS A 7 10.05 -19.09 18.18
N ALA A 8 10.02 -19.68 16.99
CA ALA A 8 11.20 -20.24 16.33
C ALA A 8 11.86 -19.33 15.27
N ALA A 9 11.22 -18.23 14.88
CA ALA A 9 11.79 -17.37 13.82
C ALA A 9 12.64 -16.25 14.45
N HIS A 10 13.95 -16.47 14.52
CA HIS A 10 14.91 -15.49 15.03
C HIS A 10 14.90 -14.14 14.28
N TRP A 11 14.44 -14.11 13.03
CA TRP A 11 14.35 -12.92 12.19
C TRP A 11 13.05 -12.11 12.40
N ASP A 12 12.02 -12.68 13.04
CA ASP A 12 10.73 -11.98 13.27
C ASP A 12 10.77 -11.17 14.57
N ARG A 13 11.76 -10.29 14.70
CA ARG A 13 11.90 -9.36 15.82
C ARG A 13 11.51 -7.96 15.38
N GLN A 14 10.77 -7.25 16.24
CA GLN A 14 10.42 -5.86 15.98
C GLN A 14 11.69 -4.99 16.04
N ILE A 15 11.96 -4.26 14.97
CA ILE A 15 12.98 -3.21 14.95
C ILE A 15 12.48 -2.06 15.84
N PRO A 16 13.33 -1.47 16.72
CA PRO A 16 12.96 -0.27 17.48
C PRO A 16 12.55 0.86 16.54
N LEU A 17 11.32 1.35 16.68
CA LEU A 17 10.74 2.27 15.72
C LEU A 17 11.45 3.63 15.71
N GLU A 18 11.89 4.12 16.88
CA GLU A 18 12.61 5.37 16.99
C GLU A 18 13.90 5.34 16.17
N ALA A 19 14.72 4.30 16.36
CA ALA A 19 15.97 4.11 15.63
C ALA A 19 15.72 3.92 14.13
N LEU A 20 14.65 3.19 13.76
CA LEU A 20 14.27 3.01 12.36
C LEU A 20 13.96 4.36 11.69
N TRP A 21 13.12 5.18 12.33
CA TRP A 21 12.75 6.49 11.80
C TRP A 21 13.92 7.49 11.77
N GLU A 22 14.85 7.40 12.72
CA GLU A 22 16.09 8.18 12.69
C GLU A 22 16.88 7.87 11.41
N GLN A 23 17.08 6.57 11.10
CA GLN A 23 17.79 6.18 9.89
C GLN A 23 17.03 6.55 8.61
N TYR A 24 15.72 6.37 8.57
CA TYR A 24 14.95 6.80 7.39
C TYR A 24 15.09 8.30 7.15
N ARG A 25 14.98 9.15 8.17
CA ARG A 25 15.21 10.61 8.02
C ARG A 25 16.60 10.95 7.55
N ARG A 26 17.62 10.17 7.96
CA ARG A 26 19.01 10.40 7.57
C ARG A 26 19.28 10.08 6.10
N ILE A 27 18.63 9.05 5.54
CA ILE A 27 18.98 8.51 4.22
C ILE A 27 17.99 8.84 3.12
N THR A 28 16.72 9.17 3.44
CA THR A 28 15.73 9.51 2.44
C THR A 28 15.85 10.98 2.03
N LYS A 29 15.59 11.26 0.76
CA LYS A 29 15.48 12.64 0.28
C LYS A 29 14.23 13.32 0.86
N PRO A 30 14.20 14.64 1.03
CA PRO A 30 12.98 15.36 1.41
C PRO A 30 11.83 15.07 0.47
N GLY A 31 10.66 14.75 1.02
CA GLY A 31 9.48 14.38 0.24
C GLY A 31 9.44 12.93 -0.23
N SER A 32 10.44 12.09 0.09
CA SER A 32 10.35 10.66 -0.22
C SER A 32 9.28 9.98 0.64
N PRO A 33 8.42 9.15 0.07
CA PRO A 33 7.46 8.38 0.85
C PRO A 33 8.14 7.17 1.51
N VAL A 34 7.68 6.84 2.71
CA VAL A 34 8.00 5.57 3.39
C VAL A 34 6.74 4.72 3.40
N ILE A 35 6.84 3.51 2.87
CA ILE A 35 5.70 2.60 2.68
C ILE A 35 5.99 1.31 3.43
N LEU A 36 5.18 1.00 4.44
CA LEU A 36 5.40 -0.13 5.33
C LEU A 36 4.19 -1.07 5.36
N PHE A 37 4.47 -2.36 5.23
CA PHE A 37 3.46 -3.41 5.40
C PHE A 37 3.25 -3.70 6.88
N ALA A 38 1.99 -3.79 7.29
CA ALA A 38 1.63 -4.07 8.67
C ALA A 38 0.30 -4.82 8.79
N GLN A 39 -0.01 -5.25 10.02
CA GLN A 39 -1.30 -5.87 10.31
C GLN A 39 -1.64 -5.74 11.80
N GLY A 40 -2.93 -5.49 12.08
CA GLY A 40 -3.48 -5.45 13.44
C GLY A 40 -2.83 -4.37 14.31
N ILE A 41 -2.50 -4.70 15.56
CA ILE A 41 -1.94 -3.72 16.50
C ILE A 41 -0.61 -3.11 16.03
N PHE A 42 0.12 -3.81 15.18
CA PHE A 42 1.37 -3.28 14.64
C PHE A 42 1.10 -2.12 13.66
N SER A 43 0.00 -2.15 12.89
CA SER A 43 -0.43 -1.02 12.08
C SER A 43 -0.65 0.24 12.92
N ALA A 44 -1.36 0.09 14.05
CA ALA A 44 -1.59 1.20 14.98
C ALA A 44 -0.27 1.75 15.58
N ARG A 45 0.65 0.87 15.99
CA ARG A 45 1.96 1.28 16.51
C ARG A 45 2.78 2.05 15.48
N LEU A 46 2.79 1.61 14.23
CA LEU A 46 3.47 2.33 13.15
C LEU A 46 2.87 3.72 12.93
N MET A 47 1.55 3.84 12.83
CA MET A 47 0.88 5.12 12.65
C MET A 47 1.18 6.08 13.81
N LEU A 48 1.11 5.60 15.05
CA LEU A 48 1.39 6.39 16.25
C LEU A 48 2.87 6.73 16.42
N SER A 49 3.78 5.97 15.82
CA SER A 49 5.21 6.28 15.88
C SER A 49 5.59 7.53 15.07
N GLN A 50 4.81 7.89 14.05
CA GLN A 50 5.02 9.10 13.23
C GLN A 50 3.68 9.73 12.80
N PRO A 51 2.87 10.24 13.72
CA PRO A 51 1.51 10.72 13.42
C PRO A 51 1.51 11.95 12.48
N ARG A 52 2.59 12.74 12.49
CA ARG A 52 2.73 13.91 11.58
C ARG A 52 3.09 13.52 10.15
N MET A 53 3.72 12.37 9.94
CA MET A 53 4.09 11.85 8.62
C MET A 53 3.06 10.88 8.06
N TRP A 54 2.27 10.21 8.93
CA TRP A 54 1.22 9.30 8.48
C TRP A 54 0.18 10.06 7.65
N ARG A 55 -0.19 9.48 6.50
CA ARG A 55 -1.15 10.11 5.57
C ARG A 55 -2.39 9.26 5.35
N TYR A 56 -2.21 8.02 4.95
CA TYR A 56 -3.31 7.09 4.70
C TYR A 56 -2.81 5.65 4.69
N ASN A 57 -3.77 4.74 4.69
CA ASN A 57 -3.51 3.32 4.51
C ASN A 57 -4.11 2.85 3.20
N LEU A 58 -3.38 1.97 2.52
CA LEU A 58 -3.91 1.12 1.48
C LEU A 58 -4.16 -0.27 2.07
N VAL A 59 -5.15 -0.97 1.54
CA VAL A 59 -5.47 -2.34 1.94
C VAL A 59 -5.14 -3.28 0.79
N TRP A 60 -4.15 -4.13 0.98
CA TRP A 60 -3.89 -5.20 0.04
C TRP A 60 -4.83 -6.38 0.31
N ARG A 61 -5.81 -6.57 -0.57
CA ARG A 61 -6.72 -7.71 -0.55
C ARG A 61 -6.09 -8.88 -1.31
N LYS A 62 -5.94 -10.01 -0.61
CA LYS A 62 -5.37 -11.24 -1.15
C LYS A 62 -6.48 -12.08 -1.79
N ASP A 63 -6.11 -12.91 -2.76
CA ASP A 63 -7.00 -13.94 -3.33
C ASP A 63 -7.26 -15.09 -2.35
N ARG A 64 -6.29 -15.38 -1.46
CA ARG A 64 -6.38 -16.46 -0.47
C ARG A 64 -6.42 -15.91 0.95
N VAL A 65 -7.27 -16.52 1.75
CA VAL A 65 -7.38 -16.27 3.19
C VAL A 65 -6.29 -16.99 3.97
N THR A 66 -6.05 -16.53 5.19
CA THR A 66 -5.12 -17.15 6.16
C THR A 66 -5.76 -17.21 7.53
N GLY A 67 -5.22 -18.07 8.42
CA GLY A 67 -5.70 -18.17 9.80
C GLY A 67 -6.72 -19.29 10.02
N HIS A 68 -6.73 -20.32 9.18
CA HIS A 68 -7.69 -21.45 9.23
C HIS A 68 -7.76 -22.14 10.61
N LEU A 69 -6.67 -22.19 11.37
CA LEU A 69 -6.65 -22.75 12.73
C LEU A 69 -7.57 -22.00 13.71
N ASN A 70 -7.96 -20.79 13.39
CA ASN A 70 -8.85 -19.96 14.21
C ASN A 70 -10.21 -19.72 13.56
N ALA A 71 -10.58 -20.48 12.53
CA ALA A 71 -11.81 -20.26 11.77
C ALA A 71 -13.09 -20.28 12.61
N ASN A 72 -13.10 -21.08 13.68
CA ASN A 72 -14.23 -21.17 14.62
C ASN A 72 -14.22 -20.08 15.71
N ARG A 73 -13.23 -19.19 15.72
CA ARG A 73 -13.06 -18.15 16.78
C ARG A 73 -13.06 -16.73 16.23
N MET A 74 -12.68 -16.56 14.96
CA MET A 74 -12.57 -15.26 14.32
C MET A 74 -12.62 -15.39 12.81
N PRO A 75 -13.01 -14.33 12.07
CA PRO A 75 -12.96 -14.32 10.61
C PRO A 75 -11.57 -14.61 10.08
N LEU A 76 -11.51 -15.31 8.93
CA LEU A 76 -10.26 -15.56 8.22
C LEU A 76 -9.69 -14.25 7.67
N ARG A 77 -8.38 -14.09 7.75
CA ARG A 77 -7.69 -12.88 7.31
C ARG A 77 -7.45 -12.90 5.80
N GLN A 78 -7.93 -11.88 5.11
CA GLN A 78 -7.82 -11.74 3.65
C GLN A 78 -7.03 -10.51 3.22
N HIS A 79 -6.55 -9.69 4.14
CA HIS A 79 -5.86 -8.46 3.79
C HIS A 79 -4.62 -8.20 4.65
N GLU A 80 -3.79 -7.29 4.18
CA GLU A 80 -2.73 -6.63 4.94
C GLU A 80 -2.83 -5.12 4.71
N ASP A 81 -2.41 -4.34 5.71
CA ASP A 81 -2.31 -2.89 5.61
C ASP A 81 -0.99 -2.51 4.93
N ILE A 82 -1.05 -1.46 4.11
CA ILE A 82 0.11 -0.78 3.54
C ILE A 82 0.01 0.67 4.02
N ILE A 83 0.91 1.05 4.92
CA ILE A 83 0.84 2.35 5.59
C ILE A 83 1.78 3.30 4.88
N VAL A 84 1.26 4.47 4.47
CA VAL A 84 1.98 5.47 3.69
C VAL A 84 2.29 6.67 4.55
N PHE A 85 3.58 7.00 4.62
CA PHE A 85 4.12 8.13 5.37
C PHE A 85 4.89 9.07 4.44
N TYR A 86 4.70 10.36 4.60
CA TYR A 86 5.54 11.41 4.01
C TYR A 86 5.35 12.74 4.75
N ASP A 87 6.35 13.61 4.69
CA ASP A 87 6.27 14.97 5.24
C ASP A 87 5.66 15.95 4.22
N ARG A 88 6.09 15.87 2.97
CA ARG A 88 5.63 16.67 1.82
C ARG A 88 5.07 15.75 0.76
N GLN A 89 4.13 16.26 -0.04
CA GLN A 89 3.55 15.49 -1.14
C GLN A 89 4.64 14.89 -2.03
N PRO A 90 4.77 13.57 -2.10
CA PRO A 90 5.72 12.90 -2.98
C PRO A 90 5.24 12.89 -4.42
N VAL A 91 6.08 12.38 -5.32
CA VAL A 91 5.64 11.92 -6.63
C VAL A 91 4.48 10.96 -6.45
N TYR A 92 3.42 11.17 -7.24
CA TYR A 92 2.24 10.31 -7.22
C TYR A 92 1.70 10.12 -8.63
N HIS A 93 1.81 8.90 -9.13
CA HIS A 93 1.26 8.48 -10.42
C HIS A 93 0.06 7.57 -10.17
N PRO A 94 -1.19 8.07 -10.25
CA PRO A 94 -2.36 7.25 -10.04
C PRO A 94 -2.41 6.11 -11.07
N GLN A 95 -2.47 4.87 -10.60
CA GLN A 95 -2.61 3.70 -11.46
C GLN A 95 -4.08 3.58 -11.87
N MET A 96 -4.44 4.28 -12.95
CA MET A 96 -5.82 4.35 -13.45
C MET A 96 -6.36 2.96 -13.77
N MET A 97 -7.64 2.77 -13.54
CA MET A 97 -8.34 1.50 -13.77
C MET A 97 -9.45 1.69 -14.80
N PRO A 98 -9.68 0.73 -15.71
CA PRO A 98 -10.79 0.81 -16.65
C PRO A 98 -12.13 1.01 -15.92
N CYS A 99 -12.95 1.91 -16.44
CA CYS A 99 -14.28 2.12 -15.91
C CYS A 99 -15.23 1.03 -16.47
N PRO A 100 -15.94 0.28 -15.62
CA PRO A 100 -16.91 -0.69 -16.09
C PRO A 100 -17.96 -0.03 -17.01
N PRO A 101 -18.41 -0.71 -18.09
CA PRO A 101 -19.38 -0.15 -19.04
C PRO A 101 -20.66 0.40 -18.38
N GLU A 102 -21.11 -0.28 -17.33
CA GLU A 102 -22.33 0.10 -16.59
C GLU A 102 -22.17 1.46 -15.85
N ARG A 103 -20.94 1.89 -15.59
CA ARG A 103 -20.66 3.18 -14.91
C ARG A 103 -20.34 4.32 -15.86
N LYS A 104 -20.12 4.05 -17.14
CA LYS A 104 -19.86 5.10 -18.15
C LYS A 104 -20.99 6.11 -18.28
N ASN A 105 -22.22 5.73 -17.94
CA ASN A 105 -23.42 6.55 -18.07
C ASN A 105 -23.84 7.30 -16.81
N HIS A 106 -23.13 7.21 -15.70
CA HIS A 106 -23.53 7.88 -14.44
C HIS A 106 -23.05 9.34 -14.36
N GLY A 107 -22.67 9.92 -15.48
CA GLY A 107 -22.12 11.26 -15.61
C GLY A 107 -23.12 12.41 -15.54
N ARG A 108 -24.42 12.19 -15.36
CA ARG A 108 -25.39 13.27 -15.15
C ARG A 108 -25.62 13.52 -13.66
N ARG A 109 -24.67 14.15 -12.98
CA ARG A 109 -25.02 14.94 -11.80
C ARG A 109 -25.64 16.25 -12.30
N LYS A 110 -26.88 16.52 -11.88
CA LYS A 110 -27.48 17.86 -12.04
C LYS A 110 -26.53 18.87 -11.42
N THR A 111 -26.25 19.92 -12.15
CA THR A 111 -25.33 21.01 -11.81
C THR A 111 -25.92 21.99 -10.77
N ASP A 112 -26.97 21.59 -10.07
CA ASP A 112 -27.49 22.39 -8.97
C ASP A 112 -26.54 22.26 -7.81
N GLY A 113 -25.95 23.38 -7.40
CA GLY A 113 -24.90 23.46 -6.40
C GLY A 113 -25.19 22.58 -5.19
N PHE A 114 -24.38 21.56 -5.00
CA PHE A 114 -24.47 20.68 -3.84
C PHE A 114 -23.63 21.29 -2.71
N THR A 115 -24.31 21.89 -1.74
CA THR A 115 -23.67 22.35 -0.52
C THR A 115 -23.58 21.18 0.45
N ASN A 116 -22.38 20.67 0.66
CA ASN A 116 -22.16 19.65 1.69
C ASN A 116 -21.77 20.38 2.99
N ARG A 117 -22.54 20.16 4.08
CA ARG A 117 -22.23 20.75 5.40
C ARG A 117 -20.82 20.43 5.91
N CYS A 118 -20.19 19.35 5.43
CA CYS A 118 -18.85 18.96 5.84
C CYS A 118 -17.73 19.61 5.01
N TYR A 119 -18.00 20.01 3.75
CA TYR A 119 -16.96 20.47 2.81
C TYR A 119 -17.22 21.88 2.26
N GLY A 120 -18.29 22.55 2.70
CA GLY A 120 -18.66 23.87 2.20
C GLY A 120 -19.16 23.89 0.76
N GLU A 121 -19.05 25.03 0.08
CA GLU A 121 -19.42 25.16 -1.33
C GLU A 121 -18.36 24.49 -2.22
N MET A 122 -18.78 23.48 -2.97
CA MET A 122 -17.91 22.82 -3.95
C MET A 122 -18.27 23.30 -5.35
N LYS A 123 -17.32 23.88 -6.07
CA LYS A 123 -17.44 24.09 -7.52
C LYS A 123 -17.37 22.71 -8.19
N LEU A 124 -18.51 22.25 -8.70
CA LEU A 124 -18.57 20.98 -9.45
C LEU A 124 -17.83 21.17 -10.79
N ALA A 125 -16.77 20.40 -10.99
CA ALA A 125 -16.15 20.31 -12.29
C ALA A 125 -17.13 19.68 -13.30
N PRO A 126 -17.09 20.07 -14.58
CA PRO A 126 -17.91 19.45 -15.61
C PRO A 126 -17.69 17.93 -15.63
N VAL A 127 -18.77 17.19 -15.69
CA VAL A 127 -18.73 15.74 -15.71
C VAL A 127 -18.07 15.30 -17.02
N ARG A 128 -16.89 14.71 -16.94
CA ARG A 128 -16.27 14.00 -18.06
C ARG A 128 -16.72 12.55 -18.02
N VAL A 129 -17.18 12.04 -19.14
CA VAL A 129 -17.30 10.59 -19.34
C VAL A 129 -15.87 10.06 -19.40
N ALA A 130 -15.37 9.56 -18.28
CA ALA A 130 -14.02 9.03 -18.21
C ALA A 130 -14.05 7.55 -18.60
N GLU A 131 -13.16 7.14 -19.50
CA GLU A 131 -12.93 5.73 -19.81
C GLU A 131 -12.26 5.01 -18.63
N ASP A 132 -11.52 5.78 -17.83
CA ASP A 132 -10.77 5.33 -16.67
C ASP A 132 -11.25 5.98 -15.38
N LYS A 133 -11.11 5.27 -14.28
CA LYS A 133 -11.36 5.75 -12.91
C LYS A 133 -10.08 5.77 -12.08
N TYR A 134 -10.02 6.67 -11.13
CA TYR A 134 -8.93 6.72 -10.16
C TYR A 134 -8.87 5.44 -9.31
N PRO A 135 -7.66 5.02 -8.89
CA PRO A 135 -7.49 3.89 -8.01
C PRO A 135 -8.17 4.14 -6.65
N THR A 136 -8.56 3.06 -6.00
CA THR A 136 -9.12 3.07 -4.64
C THR A 136 -8.05 2.68 -3.62
N SER A 137 -8.35 2.88 -2.34
CA SER A 137 -7.47 2.44 -1.25
C SER A 137 -7.38 0.91 -1.11
N VAL A 138 -8.19 0.14 -1.83
CA VAL A 138 -8.15 -1.33 -1.81
C VAL A 138 -7.49 -1.84 -3.09
N ILE A 139 -6.34 -2.49 -2.92
CA ILE A 139 -5.54 -3.09 -4.00
C ILE A 139 -5.80 -4.60 -4.00
N SER A 140 -6.35 -5.14 -5.09
CA SER A 140 -6.61 -6.57 -5.24
C SER A 140 -5.57 -7.18 -6.16
N ILE A 141 -4.53 -7.78 -5.59
CA ILE A 141 -3.46 -8.47 -6.29
C ILE A 141 -3.31 -9.85 -5.68
N PRO A 142 -3.38 -10.93 -6.48
CA PRO A 142 -3.20 -12.29 -5.99
C PRO A 142 -1.83 -12.50 -5.34
N LYS A 143 -1.77 -13.41 -4.37
CA LYS A 143 -0.49 -13.94 -3.90
C LYS A 143 0.17 -14.76 -5.00
N GLU A 144 1.49 -14.75 -5.06
CA GLU A 144 2.21 -15.68 -5.91
C GLU A 144 1.93 -17.12 -5.47
N HIS A 145 1.65 -17.98 -6.44
CA HIS A 145 1.39 -19.40 -6.21
C HIS A 145 2.69 -20.17 -6.08
N LYS A 146 2.67 -21.26 -5.31
CA LYS A 146 3.83 -22.13 -5.03
C LYS A 146 4.39 -22.90 -6.26
N THR A 147 3.88 -22.70 -7.45
CA THR A 147 4.33 -23.36 -8.69
C THR A 147 5.64 -22.79 -9.25
N GLY A 148 6.27 -21.88 -8.55
CA GLY A 148 7.59 -21.32 -8.83
C GLY A 148 8.32 -21.05 -7.53
N ALA A 149 9.50 -20.51 -7.58
CA ALA A 149 10.37 -20.23 -6.47
C ALA A 149 9.70 -19.40 -5.34
N PHE A 150 9.11 -20.09 -4.37
CA PHE A 150 8.64 -19.49 -3.12
C PHE A 150 9.81 -19.47 -2.13
N TYR A 151 10.55 -18.38 -2.13
CA TYR A 151 11.83 -18.29 -1.42
C TYR A 151 11.70 -17.82 0.03
N HIS A 152 10.55 -17.22 0.41
CA HIS A 152 10.37 -16.69 1.77
C HIS A 152 8.91 -16.79 2.23
N PRO A 153 8.65 -17.18 3.51
CA PRO A 153 7.28 -17.40 4.02
C PRO A 153 6.39 -16.17 3.97
N THR A 154 6.96 -14.97 4.02
CA THR A 154 6.24 -13.68 3.99
C THR A 154 6.45 -12.92 2.68
N GLN A 155 6.89 -13.60 1.61
CA GLN A 155 7.10 -13.00 0.29
C GLN A 155 5.85 -12.24 -0.19
N LYS A 156 6.07 -11.04 -0.68
CA LYS A 156 5.04 -10.23 -1.33
C LYS A 156 5.06 -10.51 -2.85
N PRO A 157 3.90 -10.43 -3.53
CA PRO A 157 3.88 -10.54 -4.99
C PRO A 157 4.70 -9.43 -5.66
N VAL A 158 5.47 -9.78 -6.68
CA VAL A 158 6.23 -8.81 -7.48
C VAL A 158 5.28 -7.74 -8.03
N ALA A 159 4.12 -8.13 -8.54
CA ALA A 159 3.11 -7.21 -9.09
C ALA A 159 2.62 -6.15 -8.07
N LEU A 160 2.54 -6.50 -6.78
CA LEU A 160 2.17 -5.55 -5.73
C LEU A 160 3.26 -4.50 -5.52
N ILE A 161 4.51 -4.94 -5.47
CA ILE A 161 5.64 -4.02 -5.30
C ILE A 161 5.82 -3.15 -6.56
N GLU A 162 5.66 -3.71 -7.75
CA GLU A 162 5.66 -2.94 -9.00
C GLU A 162 4.56 -1.86 -9.02
N TYR A 163 3.36 -2.17 -8.49
CA TYR A 163 2.28 -1.20 -8.36
C TYR A 163 2.70 -0.03 -7.46
N LEU A 164 3.28 -0.32 -6.29
CA LEU A 164 3.74 0.72 -5.36
C LEU A 164 4.89 1.54 -5.94
N ILE A 165 5.87 0.91 -6.56
CA ILE A 165 7.00 1.58 -7.21
C ILE A 165 6.51 2.52 -8.30
N ARG A 166 5.63 2.07 -9.20
CA ARG A 166 5.06 2.94 -10.25
C ARG A 166 4.27 4.10 -9.69
N THR A 167 3.59 3.89 -8.56
CA THR A 167 2.75 4.92 -7.96
C THR A 167 3.58 6.04 -7.33
N TYR A 168 4.70 5.72 -6.70
CA TYR A 168 5.41 6.65 -5.82
C TYR A 168 6.82 7.02 -6.26
N THR A 169 7.27 6.57 -7.43
CA THR A 169 8.61 6.87 -7.95
C THR A 169 8.59 7.19 -9.44
N ASN A 170 9.61 7.93 -9.88
CA ASN A 170 9.94 8.07 -11.29
C ASN A 170 10.93 6.98 -11.74
N GLU A 171 11.05 6.81 -13.06
CA GLU A 171 12.12 6.00 -13.63
C GLU A 171 13.49 6.58 -13.27
N GLY A 172 14.45 5.71 -12.94
CA GLY A 172 15.77 6.12 -12.45
C GLY A 172 15.85 6.46 -10.95
N ASP A 173 14.73 6.49 -10.23
CA ASP A 173 14.77 6.70 -8.79
C ASP A 173 15.36 5.49 -8.04
N VAL A 174 15.92 5.75 -6.86
CA VAL A 174 16.44 4.71 -5.96
C VAL A 174 15.34 4.24 -5.02
N VAL A 175 15.16 2.93 -4.92
CA VAL A 175 14.23 2.27 -4.00
C VAL A 175 15.00 1.52 -2.92
N LEU A 176 14.75 1.85 -1.67
CA LEU A 176 15.35 1.16 -0.53
C LEU A 176 14.38 0.14 0.07
N ASP A 177 14.87 -1.08 0.31
CA ASP A 177 14.18 -2.07 1.13
C ASP A 177 15.18 -2.67 2.13
N ASN A 178 15.08 -2.26 3.40
CA ASN A 178 15.92 -2.75 4.48
C ASN A 178 15.47 -4.12 5.04
N CYS A 179 14.39 -4.68 4.52
CA CYS A 179 13.84 -5.99 4.89
C CYS A 179 13.57 -6.84 3.66
N ILE A 180 14.46 -6.80 2.69
CA ILE A 180 14.28 -7.27 1.31
C ILE A 180 13.84 -8.76 1.18
N GLY A 181 14.14 -9.59 2.17
CA GLY A 181 13.72 -11.01 2.20
C GLY A 181 14.14 -11.77 0.95
N SER A 182 13.15 -12.18 0.14
CA SER A 182 13.37 -12.92 -1.12
C SER A 182 13.81 -12.07 -2.31
N GLY A 183 14.07 -10.78 -2.12
CA GLY A 183 14.47 -9.89 -3.22
C GLY A 183 13.33 -9.38 -4.10
N THR A 184 12.08 -9.52 -3.69
CA THR A 184 10.91 -9.10 -4.48
C THR A 184 10.99 -7.63 -4.88
N THR A 185 11.41 -6.77 -3.96
CA THR A 185 11.54 -5.33 -4.21
C THR A 185 12.63 -5.03 -5.24
N ALA A 186 13.78 -5.71 -5.18
CA ALA A 186 14.84 -5.55 -6.17
C ALA A 186 14.37 -5.96 -7.58
N ILE A 187 13.69 -7.11 -7.70
CA ILE A 187 13.14 -7.58 -8.97
C ILE A 187 12.14 -6.56 -9.53
N ALA A 188 11.24 -6.05 -8.70
CA ALA A 188 10.25 -5.08 -9.11
C ALA A 188 10.89 -3.74 -9.53
N ALA A 189 11.90 -3.27 -8.81
CA ALA A 189 12.63 -2.04 -9.12
C ALA A 189 13.33 -2.16 -10.48
N ILE A 190 14.10 -3.22 -10.71
CA ILE A 190 14.78 -3.48 -11.98
C ILE A 190 13.78 -3.52 -13.13
N ARG A 191 12.67 -4.26 -12.99
CA ARG A 191 11.63 -4.37 -14.03
C ARG A 191 10.96 -3.04 -14.37
N LYS A 192 11.01 -2.08 -13.47
CA LYS A 192 10.42 -0.75 -13.65
C LYS A 192 11.46 0.35 -13.89
N GLY A 193 12.72 0.00 -14.17
CA GLY A 193 13.79 0.95 -14.43
C GLY A 193 14.16 1.82 -13.21
N ARG A 194 14.10 1.25 -12.00
CA ARG A 194 14.54 1.85 -10.73
C ARG A 194 15.79 1.14 -10.24
N HIS A 195 16.54 1.83 -9.35
CA HIS A 195 17.77 1.33 -8.75
C HIS A 195 17.56 0.93 -7.29
#